data_138eb0c36640430460de18e8b9157f83
#
_entry.id   138eb0c36640430460de18e8b9157f83
#
_cell.length_a   1.000
_cell.length_b   1.000
_cell.length_c   1.000
_cell.angle_alpha   90.00
_cell.angle_beta   90.00
_cell.angle_gamma   90.00
#
_symmetry.space_group_name_H-M   'P 1'
#
loop_
_entity.id
_entity.type
_entity.pdbx_description
1 polymer ?
#
loop_
_entity_poly.entity_id
_entity_poly.type
_entity_poly.pdbx_seq_one_letter_code
_entity_poly.pdbx_strand_id
1 'polypeptide(L)'
;MSKHAPYYAHRSNKQQSGFSMVELLIAVALGIVLSWAILDVTLNSSRTARELELTSEMIENGRYLTRLLGGELQLAGFYGRLEDYSDDTVTAQPDPCTGLSSASLRNGMNYPLLGLDGVAAGTTTCNGDVLLTGSDALLIRRADTTSVNSTAGLVAARHYLQETVTAAVLDLGTNSSSFNLLEKDGTTVAAIREYHQDIYFVGTDNVFNR
;
A
#
# COMPACT_ATOMS: atom_id res chain seq x y z
N MET A 1 17.33 -99.59 28.70
CA MET A 1 17.40 -99.40 27.27
C MET A 1 16.17 -98.60 26.80
N SER A 2 16.27 -97.28 26.69
CA SER A 2 15.17 -96.43 26.28
C SER A 2 15.39 -96.00 24.85
N LYS A 3 14.52 -96.34 23.91
CA LYS A 3 14.57 -95.99 22.50
C LYS A 3 13.84 -94.65 22.31
N HIS A 4 14.58 -93.56 22.01
CA HIS A 4 14.06 -92.31 21.52
C HIS A 4 13.67 -92.46 20.05
N ALA A 5 12.41 -92.22 19.72
CA ALA A 5 11.92 -92.08 18.36
C ALA A 5 12.14 -90.67 17.86
N PRO A 6 12.58 -90.41 16.65
CA PRO A 6 12.77 -89.08 16.11
C PRO A 6 11.40 -88.45 15.71
N TYR A 7 11.15 -87.25 16.19
CA TYR A 7 10.01 -86.40 15.80
C TYR A 7 10.28 -85.81 14.40
N TYR A 8 9.56 -86.29 13.41
CA TYR A 8 9.60 -85.70 12.07
C TYR A 8 8.67 -84.44 12.04
N ALA A 9 9.23 -83.26 12.01
CA ALA A 9 8.49 -82.05 11.81
C ALA A 9 7.96 -82.00 10.36
N HIS A 10 6.67 -82.04 10.20
CA HIS A 10 5.97 -81.94 8.93
C HIS A 10 6.07 -80.49 8.47
N ARG A 11 6.99 -80.14 7.55
CA ARG A 11 7.06 -78.85 6.87
C ARG A 11 5.85 -78.75 5.95
N SER A 12 4.84 -77.99 6.34
CA SER A 12 3.74 -77.56 5.44
C SER A 12 4.30 -76.73 4.32
N ASN A 13 4.41 -77.27 3.14
CA ASN A 13 4.69 -76.49 1.90
C ASN A 13 3.45 -75.70 1.57
N LYS A 14 3.44 -74.41 1.96
CA LYS A 14 2.47 -73.50 1.44
C LYS A 14 2.74 -73.32 -0.07
N GLN A 15 1.90 -73.84 -0.92
CA GLN A 15 1.92 -73.64 -2.36
C GLN A 15 1.66 -72.14 -2.58
N GLN A 16 2.63 -71.42 -3.13
CA GLN A 16 2.46 -70.08 -3.66
C GLN A 16 1.60 -70.19 -4.92
N SER A 17 0.33 -69.78 -4.84
CA SER A 17 -0.52 -69.56 -6.00
C SER A 17 -0.03 -68.28 -6.72
N GLY A 18 0.38 -68.40 -7.96
CA GLY A 18 0.75 -67.25 -8.79
C GLY A 18 -0.51 -66.40 -9.12
N PHE A 19 -0.32 -65.12 -9.29
CA PHE A 19 -1.38 -64.18 -9.72
C PHE A 19 -1.92 -64.57 -11.08
N SER A 20 -3.24 -64.57 -11.23
CA SER A 20 -3.91 -64.73 -12.52
C SER A 20 -3.65 -63.51 -13.41
N MET A 21 -3.44 -63.72 -14.71
CA MET A 21 -3.25 -62.65 -15.68
C MET A 21 -4.43 -61.64 -15.68
N VAL A 22 -5.65 -62.13 -15.40
CA VAL A 22 -6.86 -61.29 -15.28
C VAL A 22 -6.80 -60.43 -14.01
N GLU A 23 -6.32 -60.93 -12.90
CA GLU A 23 -6.17 -60.20 -11.65
C GLU A 23 -5.14 -59.07 -11.77
N LEU A 24 -4.04 -59.32 -12.52
CA LEU A 24 -3.06 -58.29 -12.83
C LEU A 24 -3.68 -57.16 -13.70
N LEU A 25 -4.47 -57.50 -14.74
CA LEU A 25 -5.15 -56.52 -15.58
C LEU A 25 -6.15 -55.65 -14.78
N ILE A 26 -6.92 -56.27 -13.90
CA ILE A 26 -7.86 -55.52 -13.04
C ILE A 26 -7.09 -54.62 -12.07
N ALA A 27 -6.02 -55.08 -11.45
CA ALA A 27 -5.20 -54.28 -10.54
C ALA A 27 -4.59 -53.06 -11.24
N VAL A 28 -4.06 -53.21 -12.49
CA VAL A 28 -3.51 -52.12 -13.27
C VAL A 28 -4.61 -51.12 -13.65
N ALA A 29 -5.78 -51.60 -14.11
CA ALA A 29 -6.91 -50.75 -14.47
C ALA A 29 -7.38 -49.90 -13.28
N LEU A 30 -7.57 -50.52 -12.10
CA LEU A 30 -7.92 -49.79 -10.88
C LEU A 30 -6.84 -48.81 -10.45
N GLY A 31 -5.57 -49.20 -10.57
CA GLY A 31 -4.43 -48.31 -10.29
C GLY A 31 -4.41 -47.05 -11.14
N ILE A 32 -4.71 -47.20 -12.43
CA ILE A 32 -4.80 -46.04 -13.35
C ILE A 32 -5.95 -45.09 -12.95
N VAL A 33 -7.14 -45.63 -12.67
CA VAL A 33 -8.30 -44.84 -12.24
C VAL A 33 -8.03 -44.09 -10.93
N LEU A 34 -7.45 -44.77 -9.94
CA LEU A 34 -7.06 -44.13 -8.68
C LEU A 34 -6.02 -43.07 -8.86
N SER A 35 -4.98 -43.32 -9.68
CA SER A 35 -3.96 -42.33 -9.97
C SER A 35 -4.52 -41.06 -10.64
N TRP A 36 -5.45 -41.22 -11.58
CA TRP A 36 -6.14 -40.12 -12.23
C TRP A 36 -6.96 -39.28 -11.25
N ALA A 37 -7.75 -39.96 -10.37
CA ALA A 37 -8.53 -39.28 -9.35
C ALA A 37 -7.64 -38.44 -8.38
N ILE A 38 -6.49 -38.99 -7.97
CA ILE A 38 -5.54 -38.28 -7.11
C ILE A 38 -4.96 -37.05 -7.82
N LEU A 39 -4.60 -37.18 -9.11
CA LEU A 39 -4.09 -36.08 -9.90
C LEU A 39 -5.11 -34.95 -10.03
N ASP A 40 -6.37 -35.26 -10.29
CA ASP A 40 -7.45 -34.27 -10.40
C ASP A 40 -7.63 -33.49 -9.08
N VAL A 41 -7.69 -34.19 -7.96
CA VAL A 41 -7.78 -33.54 -6.63
C VAL A 41 -6.56 -32.66 -6.35
N THR A 42 -5.35 -33.14 -6.70
CA THR A 42 -4.12 -32.37 -6.47
C THR A 42 -4.07 -31.10 -7.31
N LEU A 43 -4.47 -31.20 -8.58
CA LEU A 43 -4.52 -30.02 -9.47
C LEU A 43 -5.55 -28.99 -9.01
N ASN A 44 -6.73 -29.44 -8.62
CA ASN A 44 -7.77 -28.55 -8.08
C ASN A 44 -7.32 -27.90 -6.76
N SER A 45 -6.73 -28.68 -5.85
CA SER A 45 -6.19 -28.15 -4.59
C SER A 45 -5.10 -27.08 -4.84
N SER A 46 -4.20 -27.32 -5.81
CA SER A 46 -3.16 -26.37 -6.17
C SER A 46 -3.72 -25.07 -6.79
N ARG A 47 -4.78 -25.15 -7.58
CA ARG A 47 -5.46 -23.96 -8.13
C ARG A 47 -6.12 -23.18 -7.01
N THR A 48 -6.88 -23.84 -6.16
CA THR A 48 -7.54 -23.20 -5.01
C THR A 48 -6.53 -22.53 -4.07
N ALA A 49 -5.39 -23.18 -3.81
CA ALA A 49 -4.33 -22.61 -3.00
C ALA A 49 -3.80 -21.29 -3.60
N ARG A 50 -3.56 -21.24 -4.92
CA ARG A 50 -3.12 -20.01 -5.61
C ARG A 50 -4.18 -18.90 -5.55
N GLU A 51 -5.45 -19.23 -5.75
CA GLU A 51 -6.55 -18.25 -5.65
C GLU A 51 -6.67 -17.69 -4.23
N LEU A 52 -6.49 -18.52 -3.21
CA LEU A 52 -6.48 -18.09 -1.81
C LEU A 52 -5.28 -17.19 -1.51
N GLU A 53 -4.09 -17.50 -2.04
CA GLU A 53 -2.89 -16.68 -1.90
C GLU A 53 -3.10 -15.30 -2.50
N LEU A 54 -3.56 -15.22 -3.76
CA LEU A 54 -3.87 -13.93 -4.42
C LEU A 54 -4.94 -13.13 -3.68
N THR A 55 -5.98 -13.81 -3.19
CA THR A 55 -7.03 -13.17 -2.40
C THR A 55 -6.50 -12.63 -1.07
N SER A 56 -5.62 -13.38 -0.42
CA SER A 56 -4.97 -12.95 0.83
C SER A 56 -4.10 -11.72 0.62
N GLU A 57 -3.28 -11.70 -0.44
CA GLU A 57 -2.46 -10.54 -0.81
C GLU A 57 -3.35 -9.31 -1.11
N MET A 58 -4.44 -9.49 -1.84
CA MET A 58 -5.38 -8.41 -2.13
C MET A 58 -5.99 -7.83 -0.86
N ILE A 59 -6.41 -8.68 0.08
CA ILE A 59 -6.98 -8.25 1.37
C ILE A 59 -5.93 -7.50 2.20
N GLU A 60 -4.69 -8.00 2.24
CA GLU A 60 -3.60 -7.36 2.98
C GLU A 60 -3.27 -5.99 2.42
N ASN A 61 -3.11 -5.88 1.10
CA ASN A 61 -2.91 -4.63 0.40
C ASN A 61 -4.06 -3.64 0.63
N GLY A 62 -5.31 -4.10 0.55
CA GLY A 62 -6.49 -3.29 0.84
C GLY A 62 -6.52 -2.75 2.27
N ARG A 63 -6.17 -3.58 3.26
CA ARG A 63 -6.05 -3.14 4.66
C ARG A 63 -4.93 -2.12 4.86
N TYR A 64 -3.79 -2.32 4.22
CA TYR A 64 -2.68 -1.38 4.26
C TYR A 64 -3.10 -0.03 3.69
N LEU A 65 -3.69 -0.02 2.48
CA LEU A 65 -4.18 1.20 1.82
C LEU A 65 -5.23 1.93 2.65
N THR A 66 -6.20 1.20 3.20
CA THR A 66 -7.25 1.80 4.04
C THR A 66 -6.66 2.45 5.30
N ARG A 67 -5.66 1.82 5.91
CA ARG A 67 -4.98 2.38 7.08
C ARG A 67 -4.14 3.60 6.72
N LEU A 68 -3.38 3.53 5.63
CA LEU A 68 -2.56 4.62 5.13
C LEU A 68 -3.41 5.84 4.78
N LEU A 69 -4.37 5.67 3.87
CA LEU A 69 -5.26 6.75 3.44
C LEU A 69 -6.13 7.27 4.58
N GLY A 70 -6.59 6.38 5.48
CA GLY A 70 -7.38 6.79 6.64
C GLY A 70 -6.61 7.73 7.56
N GLY A 71 -5.33 7.48 7.79
CA GLY A 71 -4.46 8.37 8.56
C GLY A 71 -4.22 9.71 7.87
N GLU A 72 -3.92 9.69 6.58
CA GLU A 72 -3.70 10.91 5.79
C GLU A 72 -4.96 11.76 5.65
N LEU A 73 -6.11 11.13 5.41
CA LEU A 73 -7.41 11.82 5.31
C LEU A 73 -7.81 12.50 6.62
N GLN A 74 -7.50 11.90 7.77
CA GLN A 74 -7.76 12.52 9.07
C GLN A 74 -6.95 13.78 9.30
N LEU A 75 -5.78 13.89 8.67
CA LEU A 75 -4.88 15.03 8.76
C LEU A 75 -5.05 16.01 7.60
N ALA A 76 -5.88 15.71 6.60
CA ALA A 76 -6.14 16.60 5.48
C ALA A 76 -6.66 17.96 5.98
N GLY A 77 -6.02 19.06 5.55
CA GLY A 77 -6.36 20.39 6.01
C GLY A 77 -5.85 20.76 7.41
N PHE A 78 -5.03 19.91 8.01
CA PHE A 78 -4.35 20.29 9.24
C PHE A 78 -3.22 21.27 8.93
N TYR A 79 -3.36 22.51 9.36
CA TYR A 79 -2.38 23.58 9.17
C TYR A 79 -1.93 24.20 10.52
N GLY A 80 -1.78 23.34 11.52
CA GLY A 80 -1.38 23.78 12.85
C GLY A 80 -2.48 24.52 13.59
N ARG A 81 -2.16 25.75 14.05
CA ARG A 81 -3.10 26.60 14.80
C ARG A 81 -3.73 27.69 13.93
N LEU A 82 -3.48 27.68 12.63
CA LEU A 82 -4.03 28.66 11.70
C LEU A 82 -5.56 28.47 11.62
N GLU A 83 -6.33 29.45 12.06
CA GLU A 83 -7.79 29.39 12.06
C GLU A 83 -8.40 29.82 10.74
N ASP A 84 -7.80 30.83 10.10
CA ASP A 84 -8.27 31.36 8.82
C ASP A 84 -7.16 31.29 7.78
N TYR A 85 -7.26 30.29 6.92
CA TYR A 85 -6.37 30.10 5.77
C TYR A 85 -7.12 30.27 4.44
N SER A 86 -8.43 30.53 4.50
CA SER A 86 -9.25 30.77 3.31
C SER A 86 -8.83 32.06 2.62
N ASP A 87 -8.69 31.99 1.32
CA ASP A 87 -8.50 33.14 0.46
C ASP A 87 -9.69 33.21 -0.51
N ASP A 88 -10.65 34.08 -0.20
CA ASP A 88 -11.87 34.27 -1.00
C ASP A 88 -11.56 34.70 -2.47
N THR A 89 -10.32 35.08 -2.77
CA THR A 89 -9.89 35.40 -4.13
C THR A 89 -9.57 34.17 -4.96
N VAL A 90 -9.37 33.00 -4.33
CA VAL A 90 -9.06 31.75 -5.03
C VAL A 90 -10.36 31.08 -5.52
N THR A 91 -10.76 31.43 -6.74
CA THR A 91 -12.00 30.93 -7.36
C THR A 91 -11.84 29.63 -8.13
N ALA A 92 -10.61 29.21 -8.39
CA ALA A 92 -10.30 27.98 -9.09
C ALA A 92 -9.23 27.20 -8.33
N GLN A 93 -9.40 25.87 -8.33
CA GLN A 93 -8.44 24.97 -7.75
C GLN A 93 -7.11 25.05 -8.51
N PRO A 94 -5.97 25.30 -7.82
CA PRO A 94 -4.67 25.30 -8.46
C PRO A 94 -4.30 23.89 -8.94
N ASP A 95 -3.73 23.82 -10.15
CA ASP A 95 -3.13 22.59 -10.65
C ASP A 95 -2.03 22.13 -9.67
N PRO A 96 -2.08 20.89 -9.18
CA PRO A 96 -1.12 20.40 -8.19
C PRO A 96 0.32 20.37 -8.69
N CYS A 97 0.53 20.35 -10.01
CA CYS A 97 1.85 20.19 -10.62
C CYS A 97 2.42 21.45 -11.26
N THR A 98 1.57 22.40 -11.65
CA THR A 98 2.03 23.64 -12.24
C THR A 98 2.27 24.70 -11.17
N GLY A 99 3.50 25.21 -11.13
CA GLY A 99 3.88 26.29 -10.23
C GLY A 99 3.88 25.85 -8.76
N LEU A 100 4.77 24.92 -8.40
CA LEU A 100 5.07 24.60 -7.00
C LEU A 100 5.76 25.76 -6.27
N SER A 101 5.36 27.01 -6.58
CA SER A 101 5.76 28.17 -5.81
C SER A 101 5.02 28.21 -4.48
N SER A 102 5.59 28.84 -3.48
CA SER A 102 4.96 29.04 -2.19
C SER A 102 3.58 29.71 -2.28
N ALA A 103 3.38 30.58 -3.26
CA ALA A 103 2.08 31.20 -3.53
C ALA A 103 1.04 30.20 -4.04
N SER A 104 1.40 29.34 -5.00
CA SER A 104 0.49 28.31 -5.53
C SER A 104 0.12 27.27 -4.48
N LEU A 105 1.09 26.85 -3.65
CA LEU A 105 0.85 25.93 -2.55
C LEU A 105 -0.07 26.56 -1.50
N ARG A 106 0.11 27.86 -1.20
CA ARG A 106 -0.77 28.58 -0.29
C ARG A 106 -2.21 28.65 -0.80
N ASN A 107 -2.41 28.91 -2.07
CA ASN A 107 -3.72 28.86 -2.70
C ASN A 107 -4.33 27.45 -2.63
N GLY A 108 -3.48 26.41 -2.70
CA GLY A 108 -3.87 25.02 -2.54
C GLY A 108 -4.38 24.66 -1.14
N MET A 109 -4.05 25.44 -0.11
CA MET A 109 -4.54 25.20 1.26
C MET A 109 -6.07 25.31 1.36
N ASN A 110 -6.73 26.08 0.48
CA ASN A 110 -8.18 26.13 0.38
C ASN A 110 -8.81 24.82 -0.09
N TYR A 111 -8.01 23.94 -0.67
CA TYR A 111 -8.43 22.63 -1.20
C TYR A 111 -7.58 21.53 -0.58
N PRO A 112 -7.77 21.22 0.70
CA PRO A 112 -6.96 20.23 1.42
C PRO A 112 -7.10 18.82 0.86
N LEU A 113 -8.22 18.55 0.21
CA LEU A 113 -8.53 17.27 -0.40
C LEU A 113 -9.05 17.49 -1.82
N LEU A 114 -8.46 16.77 -2.79
CA LEU A 114 -8.89 16.80 -4.17
C LEU A 114 -8.94 15.39 -4.73
N GLY A 115 -10.11 14.99 -5.27
CA GLY A 115 -10.28 13.81 -6.10
C GLY A 115 -10.16 14.16 -7.57
N LEU A 116 -9.41 13.37 -8.32
CA LEU A 116 -9.36 13.36 -9.77
C LEU A 116 -10.08 12.10 -10.24
N ASP A 117 -11.23 12.26 -10.88
CA ASP A 117 -12.07 11.17 -11.37
C ASP A 117 -11.71 10.84 -12.81
N GLY A 118 -11.48 9.57 -13.10
CA GLY A 118 -11.27 9.06 -14.46
C GLY A 118 -10.09 9.69 -15.19
N VAL A 119 -8.89 9.52 -14.68
CA VAL A 119 -7.65 10.10 -15.23
C VAL A 119 -7.50 9.82 -16.73
N ALA A 120 -7.25 10.86 -17.53
CA ALA A 120 -7.06 10.76 -18.97
C ALA A 120 -5.75 10.05 -19.34
N ALA A 121 -5.70 9.48 -20.53
CA ALA A 121 -4.49 8.83 -21.04
C ALA A 121 -3.31 9.84 -21.11
N GLY A 122 -2.16 9.43 -20.60
CA GLY A 122 -0.94 10.24 -20.60
C GLY A 122 -0.87 11.29 -19.48
N THR A 123 -1.82 11.29 -18.54
CA THR A 123 -1.70 12.12 -17.34
C THR A 123 -0.52 11.65 -16.50
N THR A 124 0.31 12.59 -16.09
CA THR A 124 1.50 12.35 -15.26
C THR A 124 1.39 13.06 -13.93
N THR A 125 2.06 12.52 -12.91
CA THR A 125 2.31 13.22 -11.65
C THR A 125 3.30 14.37 -11.84
N CYS A 126 3.47 15.15 -10.80
CA CYS A 126 4.47 16.22 -10.76
C CYS A 126 5.92 15.71 -10.94
N ASN A 127 6.16 14.45 -10.66
CA ASN A 127 7.46 13.78 -10.82
C ASN A 127 7.62 13.06 -12.17
N GLY A 128 6.57 13.05 -13.00
CA GLY A 128 6.58 12.40 -14.31
C GLY A 128 6.10 10.95 -14.33
N ASP A 129 5.64 10.40 -13.20
CA ASP A 129 5.06 9.06 -13.16
C ASP A 129 3.73 9.05 -13.92
N VAL A 130 3.48 8.00 -14.70
CA VAL A 130 2.28 7.88 -15.54
C VAL A 130 1.15 7.21 -14.77
N LEU A 131 -0.01 7.87 -14.71
CA LEU A 131 -1.21 7.34 -14.08
C LEU A 131 -1.91 6.33 -15.01
N LEU A 132 -2.52 5.32 -14.40
CA LEU A 132 -3.35 4.35 -15.14
C LEU A 132 -4.60 5.06 -15.67
N THR A 133 -4.82 4.99 -16.98
CA THR A 133 -5.98 5.60 -17.65
C THR A 133 -7.29 5.06 -17.09
N GLY A 134 -8.19 5.95 -16.72
CA GLY A 134 -9.51 5.60 -16.17
C GLY A 134 -9.50 5.25 -14.69
N SER A 135 -8.33 5.29 -14.02
CA SER A 135 -8.27 5.23 -12.56
C SER A 135 -8.50 6.60 -11.94
N ASP A 136 -8.73 6.61 -10.64
CA ASP A 136 -8.85 7.83 -9.86
C ASP A 136 -7.52 8.17 -9.19
N ALA A 137 -7.33 9.45 -8.88
CA ALA A 137 -6.23 9.91 -8.06
C ALA A 137 -6.74 10.81 -6.92
N LEU A 138 -6.02 10.80 -5.82
CA LEU A 138 -6.35 11.57 -4.63
C LEU A 138 -5.17 12.43 -4.23
N LEU A 139 -5.38 13.73 -4.14
CA LEU A 139 -4.42 14.69 -3.62
C LEU A 139 -4.81 15.07 -2.20
N ILE A 140 -3.83 15.04 -1.29
CA ILE A 140 -3.99 15.45 0.11
C ILE A 140 -2.95 16.51 0.44
N ARG A 141 -3.39 17.59 1.09
CA ARG A 141 -2.54 18.67 1.57
C ARG A 141 -2.67 18.82 3.08
N ARG A 142 -1.55 18.91 3.75
CA ARG A 142 -1.49 19.07 5.20
C ARG A 142 -0.13 19.59 5.67
N ALA A 143 -0.07 20.08 6.89
CA ALA A 143 1.18 20.26 7.61
C ALA A 143 1.50 19.04 8.48
N ASP A 144 2.75 18.90 8.86
CA ASP A 144 3.15 17.89 9.84
C ASP A 144 2.56 18.22 11.23
N THR A 145 2.26 17.18 12.00
CA THR A 145 1.80 17.32 13.38
C THR A 145 2.90 17.77 14.33
N THR A 146 4.15 17.48 13.98
CA THR A 146 5.34 17.98 14.71
C THR A 146 5.73 19.37 14.23
N SER A 147 6.23 20.19 15.13
CA SER A 147 6.72 21.54 14.79
C SER A 147 8.10 21.80 15.38
N VAL A 148 8.81 22.72 14.73
CA VAL A 148 10.05 23.29 15.26
C VAL A 148 9.87 24.80 15.42
N ASN A 149 10.62 25.42 16.33
CA ASN A 149 10.58 26.85 16.59
C ASN A 149 11.89 27.52 16.16
N SER A 150 12.58 26.93 15.20
CA SER A 150 13.85 27.42 14.66
C SER A 150 13.99 27.08 13.21
N THR A 151 14.60 27.96 12.45
CA THR A 151 14.96 27.72 11.03
C THR A 151 16.23 26.88 10.90
N ALA A 152 16.95 26.62 11.99
CA ALA A 152 18.13 25.78 11.98
C ALA A 152 17.72 24.33 11.74
N GLY A 153 18.25 23.71 10.68
CA GLY A 153 17.96 22.32 10.34
C GLY A 153 16.82 22.11 9.36
N LEU A 154 16.22 23.17 8.83
CA LEU A 154 15.26 23.03 7.72
C LEU A 154 15.96 22.47 6.49
N VAL A 155 15.31 21.52 5.82
CA VAL A 155 15.82 20.92 4.58
C VAL A 155 15.51 21.86 3.40
N ALA A 156 16.54 22.29 2.68
CA ALA A 156 16.44 23.32 1.65
C ALA A 156 15.36 23.08 0.58
N ALA A 157 15.19 21.81 0.16
CA ALA A 157 14.26 21.44 -0.92
C ALA A 157 12.84 21.13 -0.44
N ARG A 158 12.54 21.24 0.87
CA ARG A 158 11.21 20.98 1.43
C ARG A 158 10.47 22.27 1.68
N HIS A 159 9.14 22.21 1.56
CA HIS A 159 8.27 23.33 1.93
C HIS A 159 7.93 23.26 3.42
N TYR A 160 7.86 24.42 4.03
CA TYR A 160 7.51 24.59 5.44
C TYR A 160 6.44 25.66 5.59
N LEU A 161 5.50 25.39 6.47
CA LEU A 161 4.48 26.33 6.90
C LEU A 161 4.86 26.86 8.28
N GLN A 162 5.09 28.16 8.38
CA GLN A 162 5.14 28.84 9.67
C GLN A 162 3.77 29.44 9.94
N GLU A 163 3.20 29.19 11.09
CA GLU A 163 1.84 29.61 11.39
C GLU A 163 1.70 30.24 12.78
N THR A 164 0.86 31.24 12.84
CA THR A 164 0.20 31.77 14.04
C THR A 164 -1.30 31.51 13.92
N VAL A 165 -2.11 32.00 14.85
CA VAL A 165 -3.57 31.89 14.76
C VAL A 165 -4.14 32.62 13.54
N THR A 166 -3.52 33.76 13.16
CA THR A 166 -4.07 34.69 12.15
C THR A 166 -3.18 34.92 10.95
N ALA A 167 -1.95 34.40 10.96
CA ALA A 167 -0.99 34.62 9.87
C ALA A 167 -0.21 33.36 9.56
N ALA A 168 0.11 33.15 8.28
CA ALA A 168 0.92 32.05 7.83
C ALA A 168 1.92 32.48 6.74
N VAL A 169 3.08 31.86 6.75
CA VAL A 169 4.09 31.93 5.69
C VAL A 169 4.38 30.50 5.23
N LEU A 170 4.25 30.27 3.94
CA LEU A 170 4.61 29.00 3.29
C LEU A 170 5.75 29.27 2.33
N ASP A 171 6.90 28.64 2.56
CA ASP A 171 8.09 28.81 1.72
C ASP A 171 8.99 27.58 1.76
N LEU A 172 10.01 27.55 0.90
CA LEU A 172 11.06 26.53 0.91
C LEU A 172 11.99 26.70 2.13
N GLY A 173 12.53 25.60 2.63
CA GLY A 173 13.52 25.63 3.70
C GLY A 173 14.79 26.40 3.36
N THR A 174 15.12 26.54 2.07
CA THR A 174 16.23 27.39 1.60
C THR A 174 15.99 28.88 1.90
N ASN A 175 14.74 29.33 1.98
CA ASN A 175 14.35 30.73 2.22
C ASN A 175 14.10 30.97 3.72
N SER A 176 15.02 30.55 4.56
CA SER A 176 14.85 30.57 6.02
C SER A 176 14.53 31.96 6.59
N SER A 177 14.92 33.05 5.89
CA SER A 177 14.60 34.43 6.27
C SER A 177 13.13 34.79 6.12
N SER A 178 12.36 34.03 5.34
CA SER A 178 10.90 34.23 5.18
C SER A 178 10.15 33.83 6.46
N PHE A 179 10.68 32.92 7.26
CA PHE A 179 10.06 32.44 8.49
C PHE A 179 10.36 33.37 9.67
N ASN A 180 9.70 34.50 9.71
CA ASN A 180 9.90 35.57 10.67
C ASN A 180 8.68 35.90 11.54
N LEU A 181 7.64 35.04 11.48
CA LEU A 181 6.45 35.22 12.31
C LEU A 181 6.79 34.95 13.79
N LEU A 182 6.28 35.82 14.64
CA LEU A 182 6.39 35.70 16.08
C LEU A 182 5.03 35.36 16.69
N GLU A 183 5.05 34.69 17.82
CA GLU A 183 3.87 34.47 18.65
C GLU A 183 3.32 35.81 19.18
N LYS A 184 2.15 35.76 19.78
CA LYS A 184 1.48 36.95 20.36
C LYS A 184 2.34 37.68 21.39
N ASP A 185 3.32 37.02 22.00
CA ASP A 185 4.26 37.61 22.95
C ASP A 185 5.31 38.54 22.29
N GLY A 186 5.40 38.51 20.94
CA GLY A 186 6.31 39.32 20.16
C GLY A 186 7.79 38.90 20.25
N THR A 187 8.08 37.79 20.91
CA THR A 187 9.47 37.32 21.15
C THR A 187 9.68 35.86 20.73
N THR A 188 8.68 35.01 20.92
CA THR A 188 8.77 33.60 20.59
C THR A 188 8.56 33.39 19.10
N VAL A 189 9.45 32.65 18.45
CA VAL A 189 9.27 32.26 17.04
C VAL A 189 8.07 31.36 16.90
N ALA A 190 7.17 31.67 15.98
CA ALA A 190 5.97 30.87 15.70
C ALA A 190 6.36 29.49 15.16
N ALA A 191 5.50 28.52 15.39
CA ALA A 191 5.72 27.11 15.02
C ALA A 191 5.93 26.97 13.49
N ILE A 192 6.93 26.19 13.11
CA ILE A 192 7.26 25.85 11.73
C ILE A 192 7.02 24.36 11.55
N ARG A 193 6.23 23.99 10.55
CA ARG A 193 5.87 22.59 10.24
C ARG A 193 6.24 22.27 8.80
N GLU A 194 6.68 21.05 8.54
CA GLU A 194 6.84 20.60 7.16
C GLU A 194 5.45 20.56 6.48
N TYR A 195 5.37 21.07 5.24
CA TYR A 195 4.14 21.06 4.45
C TYR A 195 4.20 19.95 3.43
N HIS A 196 3.16 19.10 3.44
CA HIS A 196 3.01 17.96 2.57
C HIS A 196 1.92 18.19 1.54
N GLN A 197 2.21 17.85 0.30
CA GLN A 197 1.27 17.74 -0.79
C GLN A 197 1.51 16.40 -1.47
N ASP A 198 0.67 15.42 -1.17
CA ASP A 198 0.83 14.05 -1.61
C ASP A 198 -0.26 13.66 -2.59
N ILE A 199 0.12 13.01 -3.70
CA ILE A 199 -0.79 12.50 -4.72
C ILE A 199 -0.76 10.98 -4.66
N TYR A 200 -1.90 10.37 -4.37
CA TYR A 200 -2.11 8.92 -4.35
C TYR A 200 -2.78 8.50 -5.63
N PHE A 201 -2.21 7.57 -6.36
CA PHE A 201 -2.68 7.15 -7.67
C PHE A 201 -2.35 5.68 -7.96
N VAL A 202 -2.99 5.10 -8.99
CA VAL A 202 -2.62 3.80 -9.54
C VAL A 202 -1.71 4.04 -10.74
N GLY A 203 -0.50 3.49 -10.71
CA GLY A 203 0.45 3.54 -11.82
C GLY A 203 0.08 2.59 -12.95
N THR A 204 0.75 2.73 -14.10
CA THR A 204 0.54 1.86 -15.27
C THR A 204 0.99 0.41 -15.04
N ASP A 205 1.75 0.14 -14.00
CA ASP A 205 2.12 -1.18 -13.50
C ASP A 205 1.02 -1.83 -12.62
N ASN A 206 -0.14 -1.16 -12.47
CA ASN A 206 -1.24 -1.51 -11.57
C ASN A 206 -0.83 -1.52 -10.09
N VAL A 207 0.23 -0.80 -9.73
CA VAL A 207 0.67 -0.60 -8.35
C VAL A 207 0.15 0.75 -7.84
N PHE A 208 -0.26 0.77 -6.57
CA PHE A 208 -0.62 2.01 -5.89
C PHE A 208 0.65 2.79 -5.54
N ASN A 209 0.70 4.06 -5.93
CA ASN A 209 1.83 4.95 -5.76
C ASN A 209 1.44 6.22 -4.99
N ARG A 210 2.48 6.89 -4.44
CA ARG A 210 2.38 8.16 -3.72
C ARG A 210 3.31 9.19 -4.34
#